data_1cfc306221df47a04eec75b04556dba2
#
_entry.id   1cfc306221df47a04eec75b04556dba2
#
_cell.length_a   1.000
_cell.length_b   1.000
_cell.length_c   1.000
_cell.angle_alpha   90.00
_cell.angle_beta   90.00
_cell.angle_gamma   90.00
#
_symmetry.space_group_name_H-M   'P 1'
#
loop_
_entity.id
_entity.type
_entity.pdbx_description
1 polymer ?
#
loop_
_entity_poly.entity_id
_entity_poly.type
_entity_poly.pdbx_seq_one_letter_code
_entity_poly.pdbx_strand_id
1 'polypeptide(L)'
;LPEEVALPSSGIEDALCRLIDDAARTHSVPSAFLTRLIFQESSFRPGVTSPAGAQGVAQFMPGTARERGLIDPFDPEQAVPKAAHFLAELRDRFGNWGLAAAAYNGGPNRIAGWLAARKAKQSRFLPFETENYVVAVTGASVEDWAEDAENTANGDGRSPPPLPATRDTQTACAPTLVAIRRARPALPMIAEAPFAPWGVQLAGNFSKSRALASFQRAGARHRSIIGDLQPMVIGTRLRSRGTRAFYRVRLPAPTRAAATALCRRIQVDRGACVVLRS
;
A
#
# COMPACT_ATOMS: atom_id res chain seq x y z
N LEU A 1 -1.28 24.58 -34.66
CA LEU A 1 -1.01 23.78 -33.49
C LEU A 1 -1.43 22.36 -33.84
N PRO A 2 -0.57 21.33 -33.66
CA PRO A 2 -1.00 19.97 -33.89
C PRO A 2 -2.02 19.58 -32.82
N GLU A 3 -3.10 18.98 -33.25
CA GLU A 3 -4.18 18.42 -32.44
C GLU A 3 -3.58 17.30 -31.57
N GLU A 4 -3.61 17.48 -30.27
CA GLU A 4 -3.14 16.49 -29.29
C GLU A 4 -4.10 15.31 -29.31
N VAL A 5 -3.76 14.26 -30.07
CA VAL A 5 -4.53 13.02 -30.13
C VAL A 5 -4.42 12.33 -28.77
N ALA A 6 -5.42 12.50 -27.93
CA ALA A 6 -5.53 11.77 -26.68
C ALA A 6 -5.63 10.26 -26.98
N LEU A 7 -4.57 9.51 -26.69
CA LEU A 7 -4.58 8.05 -26.77
C LEU A 7 -5.63 7.48 -25.81
N PRO A 8 -6.41 6.47 -26.22
CA PRO A 8 -7.34 5.80 -25.32
C PRO A 8 -6.57 5.22 -24.13
N SER A 9 -7.17 5.20 -22.95
CA SER A 9 -6.55 4.76 -21.69
C SER A 9 -5.90 3.36 -21.77
N SER A 10 -6.42 2.48 -22.60
CA SER A 10 -5.84 1.17 -22.93
C SER A 10 -4.46 1.31 -23.60
N GLY A 11 -4.27 2.26 -24.51
CA GLY A 11 -3.00 2.46 -25.19
C GLY A 11 -1.87 2.95 -24.27
N ILE A 12 -2.22 3.83 -23.31
CA ILE A 12 -1.24 4.31 -22.30
C ILE A 12 -0.82 3.18 -21.37
N GLU A 13 -1.74 2.37 -20.90
CA GLU A 13 -1.44 1.23 -20.03
C GLU A 13 -0.61 0.16 -20.73
N ASP A 14 -0.90 -0.13 -21.98
CA ASP A 14 -0.12 -1.07 -22.80
C ASP A 14 1.31 -0.55 -23.03
N ALA A 15 1.47 0.76 -23.27
CA ALA A 15 2.79 1.38 -23.38
C ALA A 15 3.57 1.31 -22.08
N LEU A 16 2.94 1.65 -20.95
CA LEU A 16 3.54 1.54 -19.62
C LEU A 16 3.90 0.09 -19.28
N CYS A 17 3.06 -0.88 -19.64
CA CYS A 17 3.36 -2.29 -19.41
C CYS A 17 4.59 -2.76 -20.20
N ARG A 18 4.74 -2.33 -21.45
CA ARG A 18 5.96 -2.62 -22.21
C ARG A 18 7.21 -2.03 -21.54
N LEU A 19 7.16 -0.79 -21.11
CA LEU A 19 8.25 -0.13 -20.38
C LEU A 19 8.59 -0.86 -19.07
N ILE A 20 7.59 -1.30 -18.32
CA ILE A 20 7.77 -2.04 -17.07
C ILE A 20 8.42 -3.39 -17.33
N ASP A 21 7.96 -4.16 -18.33
CA ASP A 21 8.52 -5.46 -18.67
C ASP A 21 9.96 -5.34 -19.19
N ASP A 22 10.27 -4.32 -19.98
CA ASP A 22 11.63 -4.05 -20.48
C ASP A 22 12.57 -3.63 -19.35
N ALA A 23 12.15 -2.73 -18.48
CA ALA A 23 12.92 -2.28 -17.32
C ALA A 23 13.15 -3.44 -16.30
N ALA A 24 12.11 -4.23 -16.05
CA ALA A 24 12.16 -5.41 -15.19
C ALA A 24 13.23 -6.42 -15.69
N ARG A 25 13.22 -6.71 -16.98
CA ARG A 25 14.19 -7.61 -17.63
C ARG A 25 15.60 -7.03 -17.56
N THR A 26 15.79 -5.75 -17.90
CA THR A 26 17.09 -5.08 -17.93
C THR A 26 17.75 -5.06 -16.55
N HIS A 27 16.98 -4.85 -15.48
CA HIS A 27 17.50 -4.73 -14.12
C HIS A 27 17.26 -5.97 -13.25
N SER A 28 16.85 -7.11 -13.84
CA SER A 28 16.56 -8.36 -13.13
C SER A 28 15.58 -8.19 -11.95
N VAL A 29 14.57 -7.34 -12.14
CA VAL A 29 13.47 -7.13 -11.21
C VAL A 29 12.29 -8.02 -11.65
N PRO A 30 11.59 -8.74 -10.76
CA PRO A 30 10.39 -9.46 -11.14
C PRO A 30 9.33 -8.52 -11.71
N SER A 31 8.86 -8.76 -12.95
CA SER A 31 7.94 -7.85 -13.63
C SER A 31 6.64 -7.62 -12.84
N ALA A 32 6.06 -8.68 -12.27
CA ALA A 32 4.87 -8.58 -11.44
C ALA A 32 5.10 -7.72 -10.18
N PHE A 33 6.29 -7.77 -9.59
CA PHE A 33 6.65 -6.91 -8.44
C PHE A 33 6.76 -5.44 -8.86
N LEU A 34 7.49 -5.15 -9.95
CA LEU A 34 7.62 -3.78 -10.46
C LEU A 34 6.25 -3.20 -10.86
N THR A 35 5.40 -4.00 -11.52
CA THR A 35 4.04 -3.62 -11.88
C THR A 35 3.21 -3.22 -10.66
N ARG A 36 3.23 -4.04 -9.59
CA ARG A 36 2.50 -3.75 -8.35
C ARG A 36 3.02 -2.49 -7.67
N LEU A 37 4.33 -2.29 -7.68
CA LEU A 37 4.96 -1.12 -7.11
C LEU A 37 4.55 0.15 -7.88
N ILE A 38 4.71 0.22 -9.19
CA ILE A 38 4.32 1.36 -10.02
C ILE A 38 2.80 1.64 -9.89
N PHE A 39 2.00 0.58 -9.82
CA PHE A 39 0.56 0.74 -9.58
C PHE A 39 0.25 1.32 -8.20
N GLN A 40 0.96 0.90 -7.16
CA GLN A 40 0.80 1.42 -5.80
C GLN A 40 1.23 2.88 -5.69
N GLU A 41 2.26 3.30 -6.44
CA GLU A 41 2.75 4.68 -6.47
C GLU A 41 1.75 5.65 -7.11
N SER A 42 1.31 5.37 -8.31
CA SER A 42 0.55 6.34 -9.11
C SER A 42 -0.77 5.82 -9.68
N SER A 43 -1.05 4.53 -9.58
CA SER A 43 -2.09 3.84 -10.36
C SER A 43 -1.91 4.06 -11.87
N PHE A 44 -0.67 4.00 -12.35
CA PHE A 44 -0.25 4.19 -13.74
C PHE A 44 -0.55 5.60 -14.30
N ARG A 45 -0.51 6.62 -13.44
CA ARG A 45 -0.72 8.02 -13.85
C ARG A 45 0.60 8.79 -13.87
N PRO A 46 1.19 9.08 -15.03
CA PRO A 46 2.50 9.72 -15.13
C PRO A 46 2.49 11.20 -14.69
N GLY A 47 1.38 11.91 -14.87
CA GLY A 47 1.29 13.34 -14.57
C GLY A 47 0.97 13.71 -13.11
N VAL A 48 1.09 12.79 -12.13
CA VAL A 48 0.67 13.07 -10.75
C VAL A 48 1.82 13.54 -9.86
N THR A 49 1.48 14.48 -8.96
CA THR A 49 2.34 14.87 -7.84
C THR A 49 1.62 14.54 -6.52
N SER A 50 2.30 13.87 -5.61
CA SER A 50 1.73 13.59 -4.29
C SER A 50 1.71 14.85 -3.40
N PRO A 51 0.90 14.87 -2.32
CA PRO A 51 0.95 15.95 -1.34
C PRO A 51 2.31 16.15 -0.67
N ALA A 52 3.17 15.13 -0.67
CA ALA A 52 4.53 15.20 -0.16
C ALA A 52 5.55 15.67 -1.22
N GLY A 53 5.12 15.89 -2.47
CA GLY A 53 5.95 16.34 -3.57
C GLY A 53 6.62 15.23 -4.39
N ALA A 54 6.24 13.96 -4.19
CA ALA A 54 6.70 12.88 -5.05
C ALA A 54 6.05 12.98 -6.44
N GLN A 55 6.80 12.68 -7.50
CA GLN A 55 6.45 13.04 -8.88
C GLN A 55 6.42 11.83 -9.81
N GLY A 56 5.50 11.89 -10.77
CA GLY A 56 5.43 10.99 -11.91
C GLY A 56 4.92 9.57 -11.60
N VAL A 57 5.06 8.69 -12.58
CA VAL A 57 4.52 7.32 -12.51
C VAL A 57 5.14 6.50 -11.38
N ALA A 58 6.42 6.72 -11.07
CA ALA A 58 7.20 6.01 -10.05
C ALA A 58 7.36 6.80 -8.74
N GLN A 59 6.73 7.99 -8.63
CA GLN A 59 6.68 8.83 -7.44
C GLN A 59 8.05 9.13 -6.82
N PHE A 60 9.01 9.53 -7.65
CA PHE A 60 10.30 9.99 -7.15
C PHE A 60 10.18 11.31 -6.40
N MET A 61 10.78 11.38 -5.21
CA MET A 61 11.03 12.65 -4.54
C MET A 61 12.06 13.46 -5.36
N PRO A 62 11.91 14.78 -5.48
CA PRO A 62 12.85 15.62 -6.29
C PRO A 62 14.32 15.46 -5.92
N GLY A 63 14.64 15.26 -4.64
CA GLY A 63 16.00 14.96 -4.18
C GLY A 63 16.52 13.65 -4.75
N THR A 64 15.74 12.57 -4.59
CA THR A 64 16.10 11.24 -5.09
C THR A 64 16.17 11.20 -6.62
N ALA A 65 15.29 11.93 -7.33
CA ALA A 65 15.35 12.05 -8.79
C ALA A 65 16.69 12.65 -9.24
N ARG A 66 17.13 13.75 -8.62
CA ARG A 66 18.42 14.40 -8.91
C ARG A 66 19.61 13.47 -8.60
N GLU A 67 19.63 12.85 -7.42
CA GLU A 67 20.69 11.89 -7.02
C GLU A 67 20.84 10.74 -8.02
N ARG A 68 19.76 10.35 -8.69
CA ARG A 68 19.71 9.25 -9.65
C ARG A 68 19.85 9.71 -11.11
N GLY A 69 20.06 10.98 -11.36
CA GLY A 69 20.14 11.53 -12.70
C GLY A 69 18.84 11.34 -13.50
N LEU A 70 17.70 11.39 -12.82
CA LEU A 70 16.37 11.43 -13.43
C LEU A 70 16.03 12.88 -13.75
N ILE A 71 16.05 13.23 -15.03
CA ILE A 71 15.87 14.62 -15.48
C ILE A 71 14.40 15.02 -15.39
N ASP A 72 13.51 14.17 -15.90
CA ASP A 72 12.06 14.38 -15.86
C ASP A 72 11.35 13.21 -15.19
N PRO A 73 10.91 13.36 -13.93
CA PRO A 73 10.14 12.32 -13.23
C PRO A 73 8.75 12.06 -13.84
N PHE A 74 8.23 12.98 -14.63
CA PHE A 74 6.92 12.82 -15.29
C PHE A 74 7.00 12.05 -16.61
N ASP A 75 8.21 11.89 -17.15
CA ASP A 75 8.46 11.03 -18.31
C ASP A 75 8.59 9.56 -17.88
N PRO A 76 7.63 8.68 -18.23
CA PRO A 76 7.70 7.27 -17.86
C PRO A 76 8.89 6.53 -18.46
N GLU A 77 9.38 6.93 -19.64
CA GLU A 77 10.51 6.30 -20.32
C GLU A 77 11.81 6.50 -19.54
N GLN A 78 11.93 7.59 -18.78
CA GLN A 78 13.02 7.81 -17.85
C GLN A 78 12.75 7.24 -16.47
N ALA A 79 11.54 7.47 -15.93
CA ALA A 79 11.22 7.15 -14.54
C ALA A 79 11.15 5.64 -14.25
N VAL A 80 10.56 4.84 -15.17
CA VAL A 80 10.39 3.39 -14.94
C VAL A 80 11.73 2.63 -14.92
N PRO A 81 12.65 2.82 -15.87
CA PRO A 81 13.99 2.20 -15.79
C PRO A 81 14.77 2.64 -14.53
N LYS A 82 14.69 3.92 -14.15
CA LYS A 82 15.35 4.41 -12.93
C LYS A 82 14.76 3.79 -11.67
N ALA A 83 13.43 3.56 -11.62
CA ALA A 83 12.80 2.88 -10.51
C ALA A 83 13.24 1.41 -10.42
N ALA A 84 13.29 0.70 -11.54
CA ALA A 84 13.76 -0.68 -11.60
C ALA A 84 15.24 -0.80 -11.14
N HIS A 85 16.10 0.07 -11.63
CA HIS A 85 17.51 0.13 -11.22
C HIS A 85 17.65 0.39 -9.71
N PHE A 86 16.91 1.38 -9.19
CA PHE A 86 16.92 1.68 -7.75
C PHE A 86 16.43 0.52 -6.89
N LEU A 87 15.39 -0.18 -7.33
CA LEU A 87 14.89 -1.36 -6.63
C LEU A 87 15.91 -2.51 -6.61
N ALA A 88 16.64 -2.72 -7.70
CA ALA A 88 17.72 -3.70 -7.75
C ALA A 88 18.82 -3.37 -6.73
N GLU A 89 19.29 -2.11 -6.68
CA GLU A 89 20.27 -1.66 -5.67
C GLU A 89 19.73 -1.84 -4.23
N LEU A 90 18.46 -1.53 -4.00
CA LEU A 90 17.83 -1.72 -2.68
C LEU A 90 17.72 -3.20 -2.31
N ARG A 91 17.39 -4.08 -3.28
CA ARG A 91 17.39 -5.52 -3.07
C ARG A 91 18.79 -6.03 -2.70
N ASP A 92 19.82 -5.58 -3.40
CA ASP A 92 21.21 -5.97 -3.15
C ASP A 92 21.68 -5.47 -1.76
N ARG A 93 21.26 -4.26 -1.37
CA ARG A 93 21.58 -3.67 -0.06
C ARG A 93 20.88 -4.37 1.09
N PHE A 94 19.61 -4.77 0.94
CA PHE A 94 18.77 -5.26 2.04
C PHE A 94 18.47 -6.76 1.97
N GLY A 95 18.89 -7.45 0.92
CA GLY A 95 18.86 -8.91 0.78
C GLY A 95 17.60 -9.48 0.11
N ASN A 96 16.48 -8.75 0.07
CA ASN A 96 15.27 -9.24 -0.59
C ASN A 96 14.33 -8.14 -1.10
N TRP A 97 13.31 -8.52 -1.88
CA TRP A 97 12.40 -7.60 -2.53
C TRP A 97 11.43 -6.91 -1.56
N GLY A 98 11.09 -7.55 -0.44
CA GLY A 98 10.21 -6.93 0.54
C GLY A 98 10.86 -5.77 1.28
N LEU A 99 12.11 -5.94 1.69
CA LEU A 99 12.90 -4.88 2.29
C LEU A 99 13.28 -3.79 1.27
N ALA A 100 13.46 -4.16 0.00
CA ALA A 100 13.62 -3.19 -1.09
C ALA A 100 12.37 -2.31 -1.26
N ALA A 101 11.17 -2.91 -1.25
CA ALA A 101 9.92 -2.16 -1.28
C ALA A 101 9.75 -1.23 -0.07
N ALA A 102 10.08 -1.73 1.13
CA ALA A 102 10.08 -0.92 2.34
C ALA A 102 11.02 0.29 2.23
N ALA A 103 12.23 0.08 1.70
CA ALA A 103 13.24 1.12 1.53
C ALA A 103 12.88 2.11 0.43
N TYR A 104 12.23 1.68 -0.64
CA TYR A 104 11.72 2.55 -1.69
C TYR A 104 10.70 3.54 -1.15
N ASN A 105 9.70 3.06 -0.40
CA ASN A 105 8.65 3.90 0.19
C ASN A 105 9.12 4.66 1.43
N GLY A 106 9.76 3.98 2.38
CA GLY A 106 10.09 4.54 3.70
C GLY A 106 11.44 5.25 3.76
N GLY A 107 12.28 5.08 2.75
CA GLY A 107 13.65 5.57 2.69
C GLY A 107 14.69 4.58 3.23
N PRO A 108 15.85 4.42 2.52
CA PRO A 108 16.86 3.40 2.85
C PRO A 108 17.43 3.54 4.26
N ASN A 109 17.68 4.77 4.71
CA ASN A 109 18.26 5.01 6.04
C ASN A 109 17.29 4.63 7.18
N ARG A 110 15.99 4.83 6.98
CA ARG A 110 14.97 4.44 7.95
C ARG A 110 14.91 2.93 8.11
N ILE A 111 14.93 2.19 7.00
CA ILE A 111 14.90 0.73 7.01
C ILE A 111 16.19 0.17 7.60
N ALA A 112 17.35 0.71 7.26
CA ALA A 112 18.62 0.31 7.87
C ALA A 112 18.61 0.50 9.40
N GLY A 113 18.12 1.66 9.86
CA GLY A 113 18.00 1.92 11.32
C GLY A 113 16.96 1.04 12.01
N TRP A 114 15.88 0.66 11.34
CA TRP A 114 14.88 -0.28 11.86
C TRP A 114 15.45 -1.69 11.98
N LEU A 115 16.15 -2.19 10.96
CA LEU A 115 16.82 -3.50 11.01
C LEU A 115 17.92 -3.56 12.09
N ALA A 116 18.69 -2.48 12.26
CA ALA A 116 19.69 -2.40 13.33
C ALA A 116 19.04 -2.48 14.71
N ALA A 117 17.91 -1.79 14.92
CA ALA A 117 17.17 -1.86 16.18
C ALA A 117 16.61 -3.28 16.44
N ARG A 118 16.10 -3.97 15.40
CA ARG A 118 15.69 -5.39 15.52
C ARG A 118 16.82 -6.28 16.01
N LYS A 119 18.00 -6.20 15.39
CA LYS A 119 19.19 -6.95 15.81
C LYS A 119 19.60 -6.66 17.26
N ALA A 120 19.45 -5.40 17.67
CA ALA A 120 19.72 -4.97 19.06
C ALA A 120 18.56 -5.29 20.03
N LYS A 121 17.51 -5.97 19.61
CA LYS A 121 16.27 -6.24 20.39
C LYS A 121 15.64 -4.97 20.97
N GLN A 122 15.78 -3.86 20.26
CA GLN A 122 15.19 -2.57 20.61
C GLN A 122 13.87 -2.37 19.86
N SER A 123 12.88 -1.78 20.52
CA SER A 123 11.62 -1.46 19.90
C SER A 123 11.76 -0.22 19.00
N ARG A 124 11.56 -0.39 17.70
CA ARG A 124 11.47 0.71 16.73
C ARG A 124 10.39 0.37 15.72
N PHE A 125 9.43 1.25 15.56
CA PHE A 125 8.31 1.04 14.64
C PHE A 125 8.55 1.72 13.30
N LEU A 126 8.12 1.07 12.23
CA LEU A 126 8.00 1.70 10.92
C LEU A 126 6.69 2.50 10.84
N PRO A 127 6.63 3.52 9.96
CA PRO A 127 5.36 4.15 9.66
C PRO A 127 4.37 3.11 9.13
N PHE A 128 3.15 3.14 9.63
CA PHE A 128 2.06 2.26 9.16
C PHE A 128 1.85 2.33 7.64
N GLU A 129 2.17 3.48 7.02
CA GLU A 129 2.17 3.64 5.58
C GLU A 129 3.16 2.68 4.91
N THR A 130 4.39 2.59 5.42
CA THR A 130 5.42 1.70 4.87
C THR A 130 5.07 0.23 5.09
N GLU A 131 4.56 -0.15 6.27
CA GLU A 131 4.10 -1.51 6.54
C GLU A 131 3.00 -1.94 5.56
N ASN A 132 1.96 -1.11 5.38
CA ASN A 132 0.89 -1.39 4.42
C ASN A 132 1.36 -1.39 2.97
N TYR A 133 2.33 -0.54 2.64
CA TYR A 133 2.91 -0.50 1.30
C TYR A 133 3.58 -1.84 0.94
N VAL A 134 4.39 -2.37 1.85
CA VAL A 134 5.06 -3.66 1.65
C VAL A 134 4.03 -4.76 1.41
N VAL A 135 3.01 -4.86 2.25
CA VAL A 135 1.92 -5.85 2.07
C VAL A 135 1.20 -5.66 0.73
N ALA A 136 0.92 -4.42 0.32
CA ALA A 136 0.22 -4.14 -0.95
C ALA A 136 1.03 -4.56 -2.18
N VAL A 137 2.36 -4.40 -2.13
CA VAL A 137 3.26 -4.71 -3.24
C VAL A 137 3.67 -6.18 -3.23
N THR A 138 3.95 -6.75 -2.06
CA THR A 138 4.58 -8.08 -1.93
C THR A 138 3.66 -9.17 -1.41
N GLY A 139 2.51 -8.82 -0.83
CA GLY A 139 1.59 -9.78 -0.22
C GLY A 139 1.98 -10.27 1.19
N ALA A 140 3.20 -9.99 1.65
CA ALA A 140 3.73 -10.38 2.96
C ALA A 140 4.08 -9.15 3.81
N SER A 141 4.17 -9.30 5.13
CA SER A 141 4.52 -8.21 6.04
C SER A 141 6.01 -7.85 5.94
N VAL A 142 6.37 -6.66 6.38
CA VAL A 142 7.79 -6.26 6.42
C VAL A 142 8.57 -7.10 7.44
N GLU A 143 7.91 -7.59 8.47
CA GLU A 143 8.45 -8.50 9.47
C GLU A 143 8.82 -9.85 8.87
N ASP A 144 7.93 -10.45 8.04
CA ASP A 144 8.19 -11.72 7.35
C ASP A 144 9.42 -11.60 6.45
N TRP A 145 9.58 -10.46 5.74
CA TRP A 145 10.72 -10.18 4.90
C TRP A 145 12.01 -9.93 5.69
N ALA A 146 11.91 -9.34 6.89
CA ALA A 146 13.08 -9.17 7.76
C ALA A 146 13.55 -10.50 8.33
N GLU A 147 12.64 -11.41 8.71
CA GLU A 147 12.95 -12.77 9.14
C GLU A 147 13.60 -13.58 8.03
N ASP A 148 13.11 -13.46 6.80
CA ASP A 148 13.71 -14.09 5.61
C ASP A 148 15.17 -13.62 5.41
N ALA A 149 15.43 -12.33 5.51
CA ALA A 149 16.80 -11.80 5.39
C ALA A 149 17.71 -12.30 6.52
N GLU A 150 17.22 -12.39 7.75
CA GLU A 150 17.94 -12.93 8.90
C GLU A 150 18.25 -14.43 8.72
N ASN A 151 17.27 -15.23 8.26
CA ASN A 151 17.42 -16.67 8.01
C ASN A 151 18.41 -16.94 6.87
N THR A 152 18.33 -16.17 5.80
CA THR A 152 19.27 -16.27 4.67
C THR A 152 20.71 -15.97 5.12
N ALA A 153 20.92 -14.94 5.93
CA ALA A 153 22.22 -14.58 6.48
C ALA A 153 22.80 -15.67 7.41
N ASN A 154 21.93 -16.43 8.09
CA ASN A 154 22.29 -17.51 9.01
C ASN A 154 22.47 -18.90 8.31
N GLY A 155 22.21 -18.98 6.99
CA GLY A 155 22.28 -20.23 6.24
C GLY A 155 21.08 -21.17 6.43
N ASP A 156 20.02 -20.72 7.06
CA ASP A 156 18.76 -21.45 7.23
C ASP A 156 17.94 -21.44 5.95
N GLY A 157 18.21 -22.29 5.00
CA GLY A 157 17.69 -22.34 3.64
C GLY A 157 16.14 -22.32 3.47
N ARG A 158 15.43 -21.49 4.23
CA ARG A 158 14.01 -21.21 4.03
C ARG A 158 13.86 -20.36 2.78
N SER A 159 12.92 -20.75 1.93
CA SER A 159 12.55 -19.93 0.77
C SER A 159 11.95 -18.60 1.22
N PRO A 160 12.31 -17.48 0.55
CA PRO A 160 11.70 -16.18 0.83
C PRO A 160 10.17 -16.24 0.68
N PRO A 161 9.43 -15.37 1.37
CA PRO A 161 8.01 -15.23 1.17
C PRO A 161 7.71 -15.12 -0.33
N PRO A 162 6.82 -15.94 -0.90
CA PRO A 162 6.51 -15.86 -2.30
C PRO A 162 5.93 -14.48 -2.59
N LEU A 163 6.54 -13.76 -3.54
CA LEU A 163 5.87 -12.59 -4.12
C LEU A 163 4.51 -13.05 -4.64
N PRO A 164 3.43 -12.25 -4.49
CA PRO A 164 2.11 -12.64 -4.97
C PRO A 164 2.24 -13.01 -6.45
N ALA A 165 2.50 -14.25 -6.67
CA ALA A 165 2.64 -14.81 -7.99
C ALA A 165 1.23 -15.11 -8.50
N THR A 166 0.96 -14.68 -9.68
CA THR A 166 0.63 -15.69 -10.67
C THR A 166 1.77 -16.71 -10.61
N ARG A 167 1.51 -17.98 -10.66
CA ARG A 167 2.44 -19.12 -10.40
C ARG A 167 3.73 -19.11 -11.22
N ASP A 168 4.04 -18.01 -11.89
CA ASP A 168 5.20 -17.77 -12.73
C ASP A 168 5.86 -16.46 -12.33
N THR A 169 7.10 -16.53 -11.86
CA THR A 169 7.93 -15.38 -11.48
C THR A 169 8.22 -14.43 -12.65
N GLN A 170 7.86 -14.82 -13.88
CA GLN A 170 7.99 -14.06 -15.12
C GLN A 170 6.65 -13.46 -15.60
N THR A 171 5.61 -13.45 -14.77
CA THR A 171 4.33 -12.90 -15.22
C THR A 171 4.47 -11.43 -15.63
N ALA A 172 4.21 -11.16 -16.90
CA ALA A 172 4.28 -9.84 -17.51
C ALA A 172 3.31 -8.83 -16.84
N CYS A 173 3.56 -7.54 -17.08
CA CYS A 173 2.78 -6.44 -16.52
C CYS A 173 1.27 -6.56 -16.80
N ALA A 174 0.84 -6.82 -18.04
CA ALA A 174 -0.57 -6.80 -18.41
C ALA A 174 -1.44 -7.80 -17.60
N PRO A 175 -1.10 -9.10 -17.49
CA PRO A 175 -1.86 -10.02 -16.64
C PRO A 175 -1.79 -9.66 -15.16
N THR A 176 -0.67 -9.10 -14.68
CA THR A 176 -0.55 -8.60 -13.31
C THR A 176 -1.50 -7.44 -13.06
N LEU A 177 -1.60 -6.49 -13.97
CA LEU A 177 -2.52 -5.35 -13.87
C LEU A 177 -3.98 -5.81 -13.84
N VAL A 178 -4.35 -6.77 -14.68
CA VAL A 178 -5.68 -7.39 -14.64
C VAL A 178 -5.95 -8.05 -13.28
N ALA A 179 -4.98 -8.79 -12.74
CA ALA A 179 -5.10 -9.42 -11.43
C ALA A 179 -5.25 -8.38 -10.30
N ILE A 180 -4.47 -7.28 -10.32
CA ILE A 180 -4.60 -6.18 -9.36
C ILE A 180 -5.99 -5.55 -9.41
N ARG A 181 -6.54 -5.34 -10.59
CA ARG A 181 -7.87 -4.75 -10.79
C ARG A 181 -9.00 -5.68 -10.35
N ARG A 182 -8.86 -6.98 -10.62
CA ARG A 182 -9.82 -7.99 -10.15
C ARG A 182 -9.75 -8.20 -8.63
N ALA A 183 -8.55 -8.16 -8.05
CA ALA A 183 -8.34 -8.28 -6.60
C ALA A 183 -8.72 -6.99 -5.84
N ARG A 184 -8.80 -5.84 -6.53
CA ARG A 184 -9.57 -4.70 -6.02
C ARG A 184 -11.03 -5.11 -6.17
N PRO A 185 -11.75 -5.47 -5.09
CA PRO A 185 -13.19 -5.43 -5.19
C PRO A 185 -13.51 -4.03 -5.74
N ALA A 186 -14.29 -3.93 -6.80
CA ALA A 186 -15.05 -2.72 -7.06
C ALA A 186 -15.60 -2.41 -5.69
N LEU A 187 -15.08 -1.34 -5.03
CA LEU A 187 -15.59 -0.96 -3.71
C LEU A 187 -17.09 -0.84 -3.97
N PRO A 188 -17.94 -1.76 -3.48
CA PRO A 188 -19.36 -1.53 -3.57
C PRO A 188 -19.47 -0.12 -3.01
N MET A 189 -20.17 0.78 -3.70
CA MET A 189 -20.45 2.10 -3.18
C MET A 189 -21.03 1.81 -1.80
N ILE A 190 -20.18 1.89 -0.74
CA ILE A 190 -20.63 1.66 0.61
C ILE A 190 -21.54 2.85 0.84
N ALA A 191 -22.85 2.61 0.77
CA ALA A 191 -23.82 3.59 1.17
C ALA A 191 -23.44 3.98 2.60
N GLU A 192 -23.10 5.26 2.81
CA GLU A 192 -22.78 5.73 4.16
C GLU A 192 -24.08 5.70 4.98
N ALA A 193 -24.05 5.06 6.14
CA ALA A 193 -25.19 5.06 7.03
C ALA A 193 -25.51 6.49 7.49
N PRO A 194 -26.79 6.82 7.76
CA PRO A 194 -27.17 8.04 8.43
C PRO A 194 -26.37 8.21 9.72
N PHE A 195 -26.10 9.46 10.08
CA PHE A 195 -25.41 9.79 11.32
C PHE A 195 -26.16 9.23 12.54
N ALA A 196 -25.47 8.48 13.38
CA ALA A 196 -26.00 7.97 14.63
C ALA A 196 -25.22 8.54 15.83
N PRO A 197 -25.86 8.76 16.99
CA PRO A 197 -25.24 9.43 18.14
C PRO A 197 -24.07 8.64 18.75
N TRP A 198 -24.03 7.34 18.53
CA TRP A 198 -22.96 6.45 18.97
C TRP A 198 -22.46 5.58 17.83
N GLY A 199 -21.23 5.14 17.92
CA GLY A 199 -20.67 4.23 16.93
C GLY A 199 -19.57 3.33 17.48
N VAL A 200 -19.45 2.16 16.86
CA VAL A 200 -18.38 1.20 17.10
C VAL A 200 -17.30 1.41 16.04
N GLN A 201 -16.18 2.00 16.42
CA GLN A 201 -15.07 2.25 15.51
C GLN A 201 -14.29 0.96 15.28
N LEU A 202 -14.17 0.58 14.01
CA LEU A 202 -13.41 -0.58 13.56
C LEU A 202 -12.18 -0.19 12.74
N ALA A 203 -12.17 1.02 12.16
CA ALA A 203 -11.06 1.47 11.35
C ALA A 203 -10.89 3.00 11.43
N GLY A 204 -9.68 3.45 11.13
CA GLY A 204 -9.36 4.86 11.00
C GLY A 204 -8.08 5.06 10.23
N ASN A 205 -8.06 6.07 9.32
CA ASN A 205 -6.89 6.40 8.52
C ASN A 205 -6.97 7.85 8.04
N PHE A 206 -5.84 8.44 7.66
CA PHE A 206 -5.78 9.75 6.99
C PHE A 206 -6.22 9.69 5.50
N SER A 207 -6.47 8.52 4.96
CA SER A 207 -7.08 8.29 3.65
C SER A 207 -8.45 7.65 3.83
N LYS A 208 -9.50 8.25 3.27
CA LYS A 208 -10.88 7.72 3.32
C LYS A 208 -10.95 6.31 2.72
N SER A 209 -10.32 6.10 1.56
CA SER A 209 -10.30 4.80 0.88
C SER A 209 -9.62 3.71 1.71
N ARG A 210 -8.49 4.03 2.36
CA ARG A 210 -7.78 3.08 3.24
C ARG A 210 -8.57 2.76 4.51
N ALA A 211 -9.23 3.75 5.10
CA ALA A 211 -10.12 3.54 6.25
C ALA A 211 -11.27 2.59 5.90
N LEU A 212 -11.90 2.80 4.74
CA LEU A 212 -12.96 1.93 4.23
C LEU A 212 -12.46 0.51 3.90
N ALA A 213 -11.31 0.37 3.26
CA ALA A 213 -10.71 -0.94 2.98
C ALA A 213 -10.39 -1.71 4.26
N SER A 214 -9.90 -1.03 5.31
CA SER A 214 -9.68 -1.65 6.63
C SER A 214 -10.98 -2.07 7.29
N PHE A 215 -12.03 -1.26 7.17
CA PHE A 215 -13.38 -1.61 7.64
C PHE A 215 -13.93 -2.84 6.92
N GLN A 216 -13.77 -2.93 5.59
CA GLN A 216 -14.22 -4.09 4.81
C GLN A 216 -13.52 -5.38 5.25
N ARG A 217 -12.19 -5.34 5.51
CA ARG A 217 -11.46 -6.51 6.03
C ARG A 217 -11.99 -6.94 7.40
N ALA A 218 -12.27 -5.99 8.29
CA ALA A 218 -12.89 -6.28 9.58
C ALA A 218 -14.31 -6.83 9.41
N GLY A 219 -15.09 -6.25 8.49
CA GLY A 219 -16.45 -6.70 8.15
C GLY A 219 -16.47 -8.13 7.59
N ALA A 220 -15.53 -8.47 6.71
CA ALA A 220 -15.42 -9.83 6.17
C ALA A 220 -15.08 -10.85 7.26
N ARG A 221 -14.20 -10.49 8.22
CA ARG A 221 -13.82 -11.36 9.35
C ARG A 221 -14.97 -11.58 10.33
N HIS A 222 -15.76 -10.56 10.60
CA HIS A 222 -16.85 -10.57 11.58
C HIS A 222 -18.23 -10.49 10.91
N ARG A 223 -18.37 -11.13 9.73
CA ARG A 223 -19.59 -11.02 8.90
C ARG A 223 -20.86 -11.49 9.63
N SER A 224 -20.77 -12.52 10.45
CA SER A 224 -21.87 -13.04 11.27
C SER A 224 -22.38 -12.04 12.32
N ILE A 225 -21.54 -11.07 12.72
CA ILE A 225 -21.86 -10.08 13.74
C ILE A 225 -22.26 -8.74 13.11
N ILE A 226 -21.53 -8.32 12.08
CA ILE A 226 -21.69 -7.03 11.42
C ILE A 226 -22.79 -7.09 10.36
N GLY A 227 -22.94 -8.25 9.66
CA GLY A 227 -23.95 -8.39 8.61
C GLY A 227 -23.84 -7.32 7.54
N ASP A 228 -24.99 -6.77 7.16
CA ASP A 228 -25.12 -5.73 6.14
C ASP A 228 -25.15 -4.31 6.73
N LEU A 229 -24.71 -4.11 8.00
CA LEU A 229 -24.66 -2.80 8.62
C LEU A 229 -23.73 -1.86 7.82
N GLN A 230 -24.32 -0.75 7.36
CA GLN A 230 -23.60 0.28 6.64
C GLN A 230 -22.78 1.11 7.64
N PRO A 231 -21.53 1.48 7.32
CA PRO A 231 -20.71 2.28 8.20
C PRO A 231 -21.00 3.78 8.07
N MET A 232 -20.83 4.50 9.18
CA MET A 232 -20.67 5.96 9.18
C MET A 232 -19.19 6.28 8.91
N VAL A 233 -18.91 7.24 8.04
CA VAL A 233 -17.56 7.75 7.80
C VAL A 233 -17.44 9.17 8.35
N ILE A 234 -16.65 9.33 9.40
CA ILE A 234 -16.47 10.61 10.09
C ILE A 234 -15.08 11.15 9.80
N GLY A 235 -15.00 12.21 9.01
CA GLY A 235 -13.75 12.94 8.75
C GLY A 235 -13.58 14.07 9.79
N THR A 236 -12.49 14.03 10.57
CA THR A 236 -12.16 15.10 11.53
C THR A 236 -10.76 15.62 11.28
N ARG A 237 -10.58 16.96 11.33
CA ARG A 237 -9.27 17.59 11.34
C ARG A 237 -8.76 17.62 12.80
N LEU A 238 -7.69 16.89 13.06
CA LEU A 238 -7.05 16.90 14.38
C LEU A 238 -5.96 17.98 14.35
N ARG A 239 -6.19 19.13 15.00
CA ARG A 239 -5.24 20.27 15.04
C ARG A 239 -3.83 19.86 15.53
N SER A 240 -3.75 18.87 16.42
CA SER A 240 -2.47 18.33 16.94
C SER A 240 -1.71 17.44 15.95
N ARG A 241 -2.32 17.07 14.80
CA ARG A 241 -1.73 16.16 13.80
C ARG A 241 -1.69 16.77 12.39
N GLY A 242 -1.73 18.10 12.29
CA GLY A 242 -1.66 18.84 11.02
C GLY A 242 -3.02 19.07 10.37
N THR A 243 -3.01 19.53 9.11
CA THR A 243 -4.20 19.97 8.35
C THR A 243 -4.98 18.84 7.67
N ARG A 244 -4.45 17.62 7.65
CA ARG A 244 -5.07 16.45 6.98
C ARG A 244 -6.23 15.91 7.79
N ALA A 245 -7.36 15.62 7.12
CA ALA A 245 -8.50 14.96 7.75
C ALA A 245 -8.16 13.52 8.14
N PHE A 246 -8.53 13.10 9.34
CA PHE A 246 -8.49 11.71 9.77
C PHE A 246 -9.90 11.12 9.67
N TYR A 247 -10.04 10.06 8.87
CA TYR A 247 -11.31 9.38 8.63
C TYR A 247 -11.48 8.21 9.59
N ARG A 248 -12.58 8.22 10.35
CA ARG A 248 -13.00 7.14 11.24
C ARG A 248 -14.18 6.43 10.61
N VAL A 249 -14.13 5.10 10.58
CA VAL A 249 -15.21 4.27 10.06
C VAL A 249 -15.84 3.52 11.23
N ARG A 250 -17.12 3.80 11.47
CA ARG A 250 -17.87 3.31 12.63
C ARG A 250 -19.16 2.63 12.21
N LEU A 251 -19.53 1.56 12.88
CA LEU A 251 -20.88 1.00 12.80
C LEU A 251 -21.82 1.89 13.63
N PRO A 252 -22.95 2.34 13.07
CA PRO A 252 -23.91 3.20 13.77
C PRO A 252 -24.59 2.45 14.91
N ALA A 253 -24.85 3.16 16.01
CA ALA A 253 -25.64 2.64 17.11
C ALA A 253 -26.51 3.75 17.72
N PRO A 254 -27.80 3.49 18.03
CA PRO A 254 -28.70 4.49 18.56
C PRO A 254 -28.39 4.88 20.02
N THR A 255 -27.74 4.00 20.77
CA THR A 255 -27.38 4.22 22.17
C THR A 255 -25.98 3.70 22.48
N ARG A 256 -25.39 4.20 23.58
CA ARG A 256 -24.11 3.68 24.10
C ARG A 256 -24.20 2.19 24.46
N ALA A 257 -25.33 1.77 25.03
CA ALA A 257 -25.55 0.36 25.40
C ALA A 257 -25.53 -0.56 24.16
N ALA A 258 -26.22 -0.16 23.08
CA ALA A 258 -26.23 -0.89 21.81
C ALA A 258 -24.83 -0.96 21.19
N ALA A 259 -24.08 0.16 21.16
CA ALA A 259 -22.69 0.18 20.70
C ALA A 259 -21.80 -0.73 21.53
N THR A 260 -21.95 -0.73 22.87
CA THR A 260 -21.17 -1.56 23.76
C THR A 260 -21.47 -3.06 23.55
N ALA A 261 -22.74 -3.42 23.38
CA ALA A 261 -23.16 -4.79 23.11
C ALA A 261 -22.58 -5.30 21.78
N LEU A 262 -22.62 -4.48 20.73
CA LEU A 262 -22.05 -4.81 19.43
C LEU A 262 -20.52 -4.98 19.52
N CYS A 263 -19.82 -4.06 20.18
CA CYS A 263 -18.37 -4.14 20.36
C CYS A 263 -17.96 -5.39 21.17
N ARG A 264 -18.69 -5.75 22.23
CA ARG A 264 -18.44 -7.01 22.98
C ARG A 264 -18.57 -8.24 22.10
N ARG A 265 -19.57 -8.31 21.23
CA ARG A 265 -19.71 -9.44 20.29
C ARG A 265 -18.50 -9.55 19.37
N ILE A 266 -18.00 -8.42 18.84
CA ILE A 266 -16.81 -8.36 17.99
C ILE A 266 -15.56 -8.78 18.78
N GLN A 267 -15.42 -8.36 20.05
CA GLN A 267 -14.30 -8.73 20.92
C GLN A 267 -14.29 -10.23 21.26
N VAL A 268 -15.45 -10.83 21.50
CA VAL A 268 -15.59 -12.29 21.71
C VAL A 268 -15.10 -13.04 20.47
N ASP A 269 -15.36 -12.50 19.27
CA ASP A 269 -14.87 -13.03 17.99
C ASP A 269 -13.44 -12.55 17.64
N ARG A 270 -12.63 -12.18 18.65
CA ARG A 270 -11.24 -11.73 18.55
C ARG A 270 -11.04 -10.47 17.68
N GLY A 271 -12.05 -9.65 17.55
CA GLY A 271 -11.96 -8.35 16.87
C GLY A 271 -11.61 -7.22 17.83
N ALA A 272 -10.95 -6.18 17.29
CA ALA A 272 -10.70 -4.93 18.01
C ALA A 272 -11.78 -3.89 17.68
N CYS A 273 -12.32 -3.22 18.70
CA CYS A 273 -13.29 -2.16 18.53
C CYS A 273 -13.24 -1.13 19.67
N VAL A 274 -13.69 0.08 19.38
CA VAL A 274 -13.81 1.17 20.35
C VAL A 274 -15.20 1.80 20.23
N VAL A 275 -15.90 1.96 21.37
CA VAL A 275 -17.19 2.64 21.43
C VAL A 275 -16.97 4.12 21.64
N LEU A 276 -17.50 4.94 20.75
CA LEU A 276 -17.34 6.40 20.79
C LEU A 276 -18.65 7.11 20.47
N ARG A 277 -18.83 8.29 21.07
CA ARG A 277 -19.87 9.22 20.65
C ARG A 277 -19.48 9.82 19.29
N SER A 278 -20.45 9.96 18.40
CA SER A 278 -20.21 10.49 17.04
C SER A 278 -20.22 12.00 17.03
#